data_f4b5e59974da406a739dc73c46a0d101
#
_entry.id   f4b5e59974da406a739dc73c46a0d101
#
_cell.length_a   1.000
_cell.length_b   1.000
_cell.length_c   1.000
_cell.angle_alpha   90.00
_cell.angle_beta   90.00
_cell.angle_gamma   90.00
#
_symmetry.space_group_name_H-M   'P 1'
#
loop_
_entity.id
_entity.type
_entity.pdbx_description
1 polymer ?
#
loop_
_entity_poly.entity_id
_entity_poly.type
_entity_poly.pdbx_seq_one_letter_code
_entity_poly.pdbx_strand_id
1 'polypeptide(L)'
;MPNHSAVGVANEFLRRRGSSSWPQQMLIQKLSYIAHGWNLAINGEALIEELPEAWDNGPVYRGIWDAIKEFGYSPDGCLLKGPEGQIVVEKFNDSESAIIEHVWKKYSNYSASQLSRMTHEPDTPWSLAYFGRGRNTDLVNSEIKKHYVDLALAGRGN
;
A
#
# COMPACT_ATOMS: atom_id res chain seq x y z
N MET A 1 16.17 -1.77 -5.65
CA MET A 1 15.99 -0.32 -5.76
C MET A 1 14.53 0.01 -5.53
N PRO A 2 14.23 0.88 -4.61
CA PRO A 2 12.86 1.37 -4.48
C PRO A 2 12.64 2.33 -5.63
N ASN A 3 11.67 2.07 -6.43
CA ASN A 3 11.61 2.76 -7.68
C ASN A 3 10.29 3.40 -7.99
N HIS A 4 9.26 3.11 -7.19
CA HIS A 4 7.93 3.52 -7.55
C HIS A 4 7.35 4.47 -6.52
N SER A 5 6.58 5.43 -7.00
CA SER A 5 5.83 6.30 -6.10
C SER A 5 4.63 5.53 -5.55
N ALA A 6 4.17 5.95 -4.38
CA ALA A 6 2.96 5.37 -3.80
C ALA A 6 1.76 5.57 -4.73
N VAL A 7 1.68 6.75 -5.35
CA VAL A 7 0.59 7.06 -6.30
C VAL A 7 0.63 6.10 -7.49
N GLY A 8 1.81 5.78 -8.00
CA GLY A 8 1.96 4.84 -9.11
C GLY A 8 1.47 3.45 -8.77
N VAL A 9 1.80 2.97 -7.58
CA VAL A 9 1.34 1.66 -7.10
C VAL A 9 -0.17 1.68 -6.89
N ALA A 10 -0.69 2.75 -6.28
CA ALA A 10 -2.13 2.91 -6.08
C ALA A 10 -2.86 2.88 -7.42
N ASN A 11 -2.34 3.55 -8.43
CA ASN A 11 -2.96 3.58 -9.76
C ASN A 11 -2.99 2.21 -10.41
N GLU A 12 -2.01 1.37 -10.14
CA GLU A 12 -2.03 0.01 -10.66
C GLU A 12 -3.21 -0.78 -10.09
N PHE A 13 -3.48 -0.63 -8.78
CA PHE A 13 -4.64 -1.27 -8.18
C PHE A 13 -5.96 -0.65 -8.67
N LEU A 14 -6.00 0.66 -8.84
CA LEU A 14 -7.18 1.33 -9.38
C LEU A 14 -7.48 0.87 -10.79
N ARG A 15 -6.45 0.67 -11.60
CA ARG A 15 -6.60 0.18 -12.98
C ARG A 15 -7.19 -1.23 -13.00
N ARG A 16 -6.73 -2.10 -12.11
CA ARG A 16 -7.23 -3.48 -12.00
C ARG A 16 -8.67 -3.51 -11.53
N ARG A 17 -9.03 -2.58 -10.66
CA ARG A 17 -10.37 -2.47 -10.11
C ARG A 17 -11.39 -2.03 -11.18
N GLY A 18 -10.97 -1.19 -12.09
CA GLY A 18 -11.85 -0.58 -13.06
C GLY A 18 -12.65 0.58 -12.46
N SER A 19 -13.58 1.11 -13.20
CA SER A 19 -14.31 2.32 -12.83
C SER A 19 -15.77 2.07 -12.45
N SER A 20 -16.07 0.87 -11.97
CA SER A 20 -17.46 0.47 -11.69
C SER A 20 -18.06 1.19 -10.48
N SER A 21 -17.26 1.73 -9.59
CA SER A 21 -17.73 2.46 -8.43
C SER A 21 -16.62 3.38 -7.92
N TRP A 22 -16.99 4.35 -7.07
CA TRP A 22 -16.00 5.24 -6.47
C TRP A 22 -15.02 4.44 -5.61
N PRO A 23 -13.71 4.63 -5.76
CA PRO A 23 -12.74 3.94 -4.93
C PRO A 23 -12.75 4.51 -3.51
N GLN A 24 -12.45 3.66 -2.55
CA GLN A 24 -12.29 4.08 -1.17
C GLN A 24 -10.81 4.30 -0.90
N GLN A 25 -10.48 5.47 -0.37
CA GLN A 25 -9.09 5.82 -0.09
C GLN A 25 -8.41 4.80 0.81
N MET A 26 -9.10 4.38 1.88
CA MET A 26 -8.53 3.42 2.82
C MET A 26 -8.17 2.11 2.15
N LEU A 27 -9.02 1.63 1.23
CA LEU A 27 -8.75 0.40 0.49
C LEU A 27 -7.45 0.52 -0.32
N ILE A 28 -7.32 1.61 -1.07
CA ILE A 28 -6.15 1.83 -1.93
C ILE A 28 -4.88 2.01 -1.09
N GLN A 29 -4.96 2.73 0.02
CA GLN A 29 -3.84 2.89 0.94
C GLN A 29 -3.36 1.54 1.47
N LYS A 30 -4.29 0.70 1.89
CA LYS A 30 -3.93 -0.59 2.50
C LYS A 30 -3.42 -1.58 1.48
N LEU A 31 -4.01 -1.63 0.28
CA LEU A 31 -3.50 -2.51 -0.77
C LEU A 31 -2.07 -2.12 -1.17
N SER A 32 -1.79 -0.83 -1.28
CA SER A 32 -0.46 -0.34 -1.63
C SER A 32 0.56 -0.71 -0.55
N TYR A 33 0.19 -0.54 0.72
CA TYR A 33 1.04 -0.91 1.84
C TYR A 33 1.32 -2.42 1.87
N ILE A 34 0.28 -3.22 1.70
CA ILE A 34 0.41 -4.69 1.72
C ILE A 34 1.31 -5.15 0.57
N ALA A 35 1.16 -4.57 -0.61
CA ALA A 35 2.02 -4.89 -1.74
C ALA A 35 3.48 -4.55 -1.45
N HIS A 36 3.72 -3.39 -0.84
CA HIS A 36 5.06 -2.99 -0.42
C HIS A 36 5.65 -4.01 0.56
N GLY A 37 4.86 -4.41 1.54
CA GLY A 37 5.29 -5.38 2.54
C GLY A 37 5.65 -6.73 1.93
N TRP A 38 4.80 -7.26 1.05
CA TRP A 38 5.09 -8.53 0.40
C TRP A 38 6.29 -8.44 -0.55
N ASN A 39 6.48 -7.30 -1.20
CA ASN A 39 7.65 -7.10 -2.07
C ASN A 39 8.94 -7.11 -1.25
N LEU A 40 8.93 -6.47 -0.08
CA LEU A 40 10.07 -6.53 0.83
C LEU A 40 10.35 -7.97 1.28
N ALA A 41 9.31 -8.72 1.61
CA ALA A 41 9.48 -10.08 2.12
C ALA A 41 9.93 -11.06 1.04
N ILE A 42 9.33 -11.00 -0.15
CA ILE A 42 9.57 -11.99 -1.19
C ILE A 42 10.76 -11.60 -2.09
N ASN A 43 10.80 -10.33 -2.51
CA ASN A 43 11.84 -9.86 -3.44
C ASN A 43 13.02 -9.19 -2.73
N GLY A 44 12.90 -8.91 -1.44
CA GLY A 44 13.97 -8.32 -0.65
C GLY A 44 14.18 -6.83 -0.90
N GLU A 45 13.30 -6.19 -1.63
CA GLU A 45 13.45 -4.79 -2.02
C GLU A 45 12.17 -4.01 -1.76
N ALA A 46 12.32 -2.70 -1.53
CA ALA A 46 11.18 -1.81 -1.40
C ALA A 46 10.47 -1.66 -2.75
N LEU A 47 9.16 -1.70 -2.74
CA LEU A 47 8.36 -1.41 -3.93
C LEU A 47 8.11 0.08 -4.07
N ILE A 48 7.82 0.72 -2.95
CA ILE A 48 7.46 2.15 -2.89
C ILE A 48 8.62 2.90 -2.25
N GLU A 49 9.00 4.03 -2.85
CA GLU A 49 10.16 4.78 -2.41
C GLU A 49 9.93 5.56 -1.12
N GLU A 50 8.70 6.01 -0.87
CA GLU A 50 8.40 6.73 0.37
C GLU A 50 8.04 5.77 1.49
N LEU A 51 8.22 6.21 2.74
CA LEU A 51 7.83 5.42 3.90
C LEU A 51 6.39 5.71 4.26
N PRO A 52 5.62 4.68 4.64
CA PRO A 52 4.27 4.94 5.15
C PRO A 52 4.35 5.52 6.56
N GLU A 53 3.30 6.22 6.95
CA GLU A 53 3.20 6.83 8.28
C GLU A 53 2.14 6.12 9.12
N ALA A 54 2.33 6.16 10.44
CA ALA A 54 1.42 5.52 11.39
C ALA A 54 0.28 6.48 11.75
N TRP A 55 -0.82 6.41 11.01
CA TRP A 55 -2.02 7.21 11.25
C TRP A 55 -3.01 6.41 12.11
N ASP A 56 -4.07 7.07 12.56
CA ASP A 56 -5.02 6.48 13.52
C ASP A 56 -5.68 5.19 13.03
N ASN A 57 -5.90 5.05 11.72
CA ASN A 57 -6.57 3.88 11.15
C ASN A 57 -5.61 2.96 10.38
N GLY A 58 -4.34 3.04 10.67
CA GLY A 58 -3.34 2.18 10.07
C GLY A 58 -2.33 2.95 9.24
N PRO A 59 -1.47 2.23 8.52
CA PRO A 59 -0.42 2.87 7.73
C PRO A 59 -0.99 3.62 6.52
N VAL A 60 -0.44 4.81 6.26
CA VAL A 60 -0.89 5.70 5.19
C VAL A 60 0.34 6.22 4.43
N TYR A 61 0.28 6.19 3.11
CA TYR A 61 1.26 6.89 2.28
C TYR A 61 0.76 8.32 2.05
N ARG A 62 1.55 9.27 2.51
CA ARG A 62 1.17 10.68 2.39
C ARG A 62 1.03 11.10 0.92
N GLY A 63 1.83 10.53 0.02
CA GLY A 63 1.71 10.83 -1.41
C GLY A 63 0.34 10.51 -1.97
N ILE A 64 -0.24 9.38 -1.55
CA ILE A 64 -1.61 9.03 -1.96
C ILE A 64 -2.61 10.00 -1.35
N TRP A 65 -2.46 10.29 -0.06
CA TRP A 65 -3.34 11.23 0.65
C TRP A 65 -3.35 12.59 -0.04
N ASP A 66 -2.15 13.12 -0.34
CA ASP A 66 -2.03 14.44 -0.96
C ASP A 66 -2.61 14.46 -2.36
N ALA A 67 -2.41 13.40 -3.14
CA ALA A 67 -2.96 13.32 -4.49
C ALA A 67 -4.49 13.36 -4.47
N ILE A 68 -5.10 12.62 -3.57
CA ILE A 68 -6.56 12.60 -3.46
C ILE A 68 -7.08 13.95 -2.97
N LYS A 69 -6.41 14.53 -1.99
CA LYS A 69 -6.82 15.81 -1.42
C LYS A 69 -6.72 16.94 -2.43
N GLU A 70 -5.66 16.95 -3.24
CA GLU A 70 -5.41 18.06 -4.15
C GLU A 70 -6.19 17.95 -5.46
N PHE A 71 -6.23 16.76 -6.05
CA PHE A 71 -6.80 16.57 -7.38
C PHE A 71 -8.05 15.71 -7.41
N GLY A 72 -8.26 14.89 -6.38
CA GLY A 72 -9.29 13.88 -6.40
C GLY A 72 -8.95 12.78 -7.40
N TYR A 73 -9.93 11.94 -7.68
CA TYR A 73 -9.79 10.89 -8.69
C TYR A 73 -10.13 11.46 -10.07
N SER A 74 -9.38 11.05 -11.09
CA SER A 74 -9.66 11.53 -12.44
C SER A 74 -11.04 11.00 -12.91
N PRO A 75 -11.75 11.76 -13.76
CA PRO A 75 -13.05 11.29 -14.28
C PRO A 75 -12.91 10.03 -15.13
N ASP A 76 -11.76 9.85 -15.77
CA ASP A 76 -11.50 8.72 -16.65
C ASP A 76 -10.80 7.60 -15.89
N GLY A 77 -11.55 6.65 -15.35
CA GLY A 77 -10.99 5.48 -14.70
C GLY A 77 -10.57 5.69 -13.25
N CYS A 78 -10.85 6.86 -12.68
CA CYS A 78 -10.59 7.15 -11.27
C CYS A 78 -9.12 7.05 -10.86
N LEU A 79 -8.19 7.37 -11.76
CA LEU A 79 -6.77 7.32 -11.48
C LEU A 79 -6.30 8.60 -10.79
N LEU A 80 -5.18 8.51 -10.10
CA LEU A 80 -4.63 9.60 -9.31
C LEU A 80 -3.56 10.35 -10.08
N LYS A 81 -3.44 11.65 -9.79
CA LYS A 81 -2.41 12.51 -10.37
C LYS A 81 -1.30 12.71 -9.38
N GLY A 82 -0.08 12.81 -9.89
CA GLY A 82 1.08 13.15 -9.07
C GLY A 82 1.16 14.65 -8.80
N PRO A 83 2.22 15.07 -8.08
CA PRO A 83 2.37 16.49 -7.70
C PRO A 83 2.38 17.44 -8.88
N GLU A 84 2.75 16.98 -10.06
CA GLU A 84 2.81 17.82 -11.26
C GLU A 84 1.50 17.84 -12.04
N GLY A 85 0.45 17.21 -11.52
CA GLY A 85 -0.87 17.25 -12.14
C GLY A 85 -1.10 16.25 -13.25
N GLN A 86 -0.18 15.33 -13.47
CA GLN A 86 -0.32 14.29 -14.49
C GLN A 86 -0.64 12.96 -13.85
N ILE A 87 -1.44 12.14 -14.53
CA ILE A 87 -1.72 10.78 -14.07
C ILE A 87 -0.41 9.99 -14.03
N VAL A 88 -0.12 9.42 -12.87
CA VAL A 88 1.13 8.69 -12.66
C VAL A 88 0.98 7.27 -13.21
N VAL A 89 1.86 6.89 -14.11
CA VAL A 89 1.93 5.55 -14.66
C VAL A 89 3.33 5.01 -14.37
N GLU A 90 3.39 3.88 -13.66
CA GLU A 90 4.66 3.22 -13.34
C GLU A 90 4.79 1.94 -14.15
N LYS A 91 6.02 1.62 -14.50
CA LYS A 91 6.31 0.37 -15.20
C LYS A 91 6.98 -0.58 -14.21
N PHE A 92 6.31 -1.69 -13.93
CA PHE A 92 6.79 -2.67 -12.96
C PHE A 92 7.53 -3.79 -13.69
N ASN A 93 8.58 -4.31 -13.06
CA ASN A 93 9.24 -5.50 -13.59
C ASN A 93 8.40 -6.74 -13.27
N ASP A 94 8.85 -7.90 -13.79
CA ASP A 94 8.07 -9.13 -13.65
C ASP A 94 7.88 -9.55 -12.20
N SER A 95 8.93 -9.41 -11.37
CA SER A 95 8.84 -9.76 -9.95
C SER A 95 7.87 -8.88 -9.20
N GLU A 96 7.90 -7.59 -9.49
CA GLU A 96 6.98 -6.63 -8.85
C GLU A 96 5.56 -6.86 -9.31
N SER A 97 5.37 -7.12 -10.60
CA SER A 97 4.04 -7.40 -11.15
C SER A 97 3.44 -8.64 -10.54
N ALA A 98 4.25 -9.66 -10.29
CA ALA A 98 3.78 -10.89 -9.64
C ALA A 98 3.30 -10.61 -8.21
N ILE A 99 3.99 -9.75 -7.48
CA ILE A 99 3.56 -9.35 -6.14
C ILE A 99 2.23 -8.59 -6.20
N ILE A 100 2.13 -7.62 -7.08
CA ILE A 100 0.90 -6.83 -7.22
C ILE A 100 -0.28 -7.73 -7.59
N GLU A 101 -0.06 -8.66 -8.52
CA GLU A 101 -1.09 -9.62 -8.92
C GLU A 101 -1.53 -10.50 -7.74
N HIS A 102 -0.56 -11.01 -6.98
CA HIS A 102 -0.84 -11.84 -5.82
C HIS A 102 -1.66 -11.08 -4.78
N VAL A 103 -1.25 -9.85 -4.48
CA VAL A 103 -1.95 -9.01 -3.51
C VAL A 103 -3.37 -8.71 -3.99
N TRP A 104 -3.52 -8.38 -5.26
CA TRP A 104 -4.84 -8.13 -5.82
C TRP A 104 -5.76 -9.35 -5.67
N LYS A 105 -5.28 -10.53 -6.04
CA LYS A 105 -6.08 -11.76 -5.95
C LYS A 105 -6.44 -12.11 -4.53
N LYS A 106 -5.51 -11.93 -3.60
CA LYS A 106 -5.73 -12.35 -2.22
C LYS A 106 -6.54 -11.34 -1.42
N TYR A 107 -6.29 -10.05 -1.61
CA TYR A 107 -6.81 -9.02 -0.72
C TYR A 107 -7.92 -8.17 -1.31
N SER A 108 -8.18 -8.24 -2.62
CA SER A 108 -9.19 -7.38 -3.24
C SER A 108 -10.62 -7.69 -2.76
N ASN A 109 -10.84 -8.88 -2.23
CA ASN A 109 -12.15 -9.26 -1.72
C ASN A 109 -12.40 -8.84 -0.28
N TYR A 110 -11.39 -8.32 0.40
CA TYR A 110 -11.56 -7.79 1.75
C TYR A 110 -12.11 -6.37 1.69
N SER A 111 -12.92 -6.00 2.68
CA SER A 111 -13.37 -4.62 2.78
C SER A 111 -12.22 -3.73 3.25
N ALA A 112 -12.38 -2.42 3.02
CA ALA A 112 -11.41 -1.45 3.52
C ALA A 112 -11.27 -1.56 5.03
N SER A 113 -12.37 -1.80 5.74
CA SER A 113 -12.37 -1.97 7.20
C SER A 113 -11.57 -3.19 7.63
N GLN A 114 -11.71 -4.31 6.91
CA GLN A 114 -10.95 -5.53 7.21
C GLN A 114 -9.46 -5.32 6.98
N LEU A 115 -9.09 -4.69 5.88
CA LEU A 115 -7.68 -4.41 5.58
C LEU A 115 -7.09 -3.44 6.59
N SER A 116 -7.86 -2.43 6.98
CA SER A 116 -7.42 -1.50 8.02
C SER A 116 -7.11 -2.25 9.30
N ARG A 117 -8.04 -3.11 9.73
CA ARG A 117 -7.85 -3.89 10.96
C ARG A 117 -6.60 -4.76 10.89
N MET A 118 -6.40 -5.46 9.77
CA MET A 118 -5.25 -6.35 9.60
C MET A 118 -3.91 -5.61 9.71
N THR A 119 -3.88 -4.36 9.27
CA THR A 119 -2.63 -3.60 9.20
C THR A 119 -2.35 -2.77 10.45
N HIS A 120 -3.29 -2.69 11.40
CA HIS A 120 -3.04 -1.96 12.64
C HIS A 120 -3.35 -2.76 13.91
N GLU A 121 -3.30 -4.08 13.82
CA GLU A 121 -3.40 -4.96 14.99
C GLU A 121 -2.16 -4.84 15.88
N PRO A 122 -2.22 -5.33 17.12
CA PRO A 122 -1.03 -5.40 17.98
C PRO A 122 0.10 -6.17 17.29
N ASP A 123 1.32 -5.79 17.59
CA ASP A 123 2.55 -6.42 17.07
C ASP A 123 2.75 -6.24 15.56
N THR A 124 2.05 -5.29 14.95
CA THR A 124 2.30 -4.92 13.55
C THR A 124 3.33 -3.79 13.48
N PRO A 125 3.94 -3.57 12.30
CA PRO A 125 4.83 -2.41 12.14
C PRO A 125 4.15 -1.08 12.49
N TRP A 126 2.85 -0.95 12.18
CA TRP A 126 2.09 0.24 12.56
C TRP A 126 2.06 0.41 14.09
N SER A 127 1.78 -0.67 14.79
CA SER A 127 1.71 -0.66 16.25
C SER A 127 3.04 -0.25 16.86
N LEU A 128 4.15 -0.77 16.34
CA LEU A 128 5.48 -0.40 16.81
C LEU A 128 5.77 1.10 16.61
N ALA A 129 5.36 1.63 15.45
CA ALA A 129 5.56 3.06 15.17
C ALA A 129 4.61 3.92 15.99
N TYR A 130 3.33 3.60 15.97
CA TYR A 130 2.28 4.42 16.57
C TYR A 130 2.44 4.55 18.08
N PHE A 131 2.63 3.43 18.76
CA PHE A 131 2.76 3.41 20.23
C PHE A 131 4.19 3.58 20.71
N GLY A 132 5.15 3.18 19.91
CA GLY A 132 6.55 3.27 20.30
C GLY A 132 7.21 4.62 19.98
N ARG A 133 6.84 5.22 18.84
CA ARG A 133 7.46 6.46 18.38
C ARG A 133 6.49 7.63 18.27
N GLY A 134 5.18 7.37 18.15
CA GLY A 134 4.16 8.40 18.14
C GLY A 134 3.30 8.41 16.89
N ARG A 135 2.17 9.11 16.97
CA ARG A 135 1.26 9.29 15.83
C ARG A 135 1.97 9.96 14.69
N ASN A 136 1.65 9.51 13.49
CA ASN A 136 2.13 10.10 12.23
C ASN A 136 3.64 9.95 12.01
N THR A 137 4.29 9.09 12.78
CA THR A 137 5.71 8.78 12.54
C THR A 137 5.84 7.73 11.45
N ASP A 138 7.02 7.68 10.83
CA ASP A 138 7.29 6.74 9.75
C ASP A 138 7.36 5.30 10.26
N LEU A 139 6.83 4.38 9.46
CA LEU A 139 7.11 2.97 9.63
C LEU A 139 8.48 2.67 9.02
N VAL A 140 9.14 1.65 9.54
CA VAL A 140 10.50 1.27 9.13
C VAL A 140 10.45 0.03 8.25
N ASN A 141 11.12 0.07 7.10
CA ASN A 141 11.08 -1.04 6.14
C ASN A 141 11.58 -2.36 6.73
N SER A 142 12.57 -2.34 7.62
CA SER A 142 13.04 -3.58 8.24
C SER A 142 11.97 -4.23 9.10
N GLU A 143 11.16 -3.43 9.78
CA GLU A 143 10.04 -3.94 10.58
C GLU A 143 8.91 -4.47 9.70
N ILE A 144 8.63 -3.76 8.60
CA ILE A 144 7.63 -4.19 7.64
C ILE A 144 8.05 -5.54 7.02
N LYS A 145 9.29 -5.63 6.59
CA LYS A 145 9.82 -6.85 6.00
C LYS A 145 9.71 -8.03 6.96
N LYS A 146 10.12 -7.83 8.22
CA LYS A 146 10.05 -8.89 9.22
C LYS A 146 8.62 -9.36 9.41
N HIS A 147 7.68 -8.44 9.49
CA HIS A 147 6.26 -8.77 9.68
C HIS A 147 5.75 -9.67 8.54
N TYR A 148 6.03 -9.31 7.30
CA TYR A 148 5.54 -10.08 6.15
C TYR A 148 6.31 -11.38 5.94
N VAL A 149 7.60 -11.45 6.29
CA VAL A 149 8.33 -12.69 6.32
C VAL A 149 7.71 -13.64 7.35
N ASP A 150 7.43 -13.14 8.55
CA ASP A 150 6.81 -13.95 9.60
C ASP A 150 5.43 -14.46 9.18
N LEU A 151 4.65 -13.60 8.49
CA LEU A 151 3.35 -14.01 7.95
C LEU A 151 3.50 -15.11 6.90
N ALA A 152 4.48 -14.99 6.03
CA ALA A 152 4.72 -15.99 4.99
C ALA A 152 5.06 -17.35 5.62
N LEU A 153 5.89 -17.35 6.65
CA LEU A 153 6.29 -18.57 7.33
C LEU A 153 5.14 -19.17 8.14
N ALA A 154 4.37 -18.34 8.84
CA ALA A 154 3.24 -18.78 9.64
C ALA A 154 2.06 -19.21 8.80
N GLY A 155 1.86 -18.55 7.66
CA GLY A 155 0.72 -18.76 6.78
C GLY A 155 0.91 -19.85 5.74
N ARG A 156 1.94 -20.67 5.87
CA ARG A 156 2.24 -21.68 4.84
C ARG A 156 1.13 -22.70 4.66
N GLY A 157 0.32 -22.89 5.66
CA GLY A 157 -0.80 -23.80 5.59
C GLY A 157 -2.11 -23.13 5.18
N ASN A 158 -2.08 -21.86 4.99
CA ASN A 158 -3.31 -21.10 4.74
C ASN A 158 -3.48 -20.80 3.28
#